data_7c9d565845ef27ad5a355fad0c987d9e
#
_entry.id   7c9d565845ef27ad5a355fad0c987d9e
#
_cell.length_a   1.000
_cell.length_b   1.000
_cell.length_c   1.000
_cell.angle_alpha   90.00
_cell.angle_beta   90.00
_cell.angle_gamma   90.00
#
_symmetry.space_group_name_H-M   'P 1'
#
loop_
_entity.id
_entity.type
_entity.pdbx_description
1 polymer ?
#
loop_
_entity_poly.entity_id
_entity_poly.type
_entity_poly.pdbx_seq_one_letter_code
_entity_poly.pdbx_strand_id
1 'polypeptide(L)'
;AEGIAVIDAPEAILKCNNKVYLAEVLAAAGIPTPGTLIVHADNRDQVVDRLGLPVVLKLPDSTFSVGVTKASTARELNEKLDAILEESDLAIAQEYIPTDYDWRIGVLDGKPLYACKYFMARGHWQIYNWGSSSVGDQTGDFETLPVEQAPPQVVDAALKAVKAIGAPGLFGVDLKDVGGRTCVIEVNECPNIDHGVEDVVLGDELYRHIIGYLLRQVEQRIGKHA
;
A
#
# COMPACT_ATOMS: atom_id res chain seq x y z
N ALA A 1 18.90 -0.74 -20.32
CA ALA A 1 18.28 -1.95 -19.75
C ALA A 1 18.84 -3.16 -20.48
N GLU A 2 19.33 -4.15 -19.74
CA GLU A 2 20.01 -5.34 -20.29
C GLU A 2 19.03 -6.38 -20.87
N GLY A 3 17.75 -6.04 -20.99
CA GLY A 3 16.73 -6.93 -21.57
C GLY A 3 16.33 -8.11 -20.68
N ILE A 4 16.64 -8.09 -19.39
CA ILE A 4 16.25 -9.12 -18.41
C ILE A 4 14.76 -8.97 -18.08
N ALA A 5 14.02 -10.07 -18.03
CA ALA A 5 12.65 -10.08 -17.51
C ALA A 5 12.68 -9.93 -15.99
N VAL A 6 11.93 -8.99 -15.47
CA VAL A 6 11.83 -8.70 -14.04
C VAL A 6 10.36 -8.53 -13.63
N ILE A 7 10.06 -8.88 -12.43
CA ILE A 7 8.97 -8.38 -11.60
C ILE A 7 9.66 -7.53 -10.54
N ASP A 8 9.50 -6.25 -10.37
CA ASP A 8 8.64 -5.32 -11.07
C ASP A 8 9.46 -4.40 -11.97
N ALA A 9 8.76 -3.65 -12.83
CA ALA A 9 9.42 -2.68 -13.69
C ALA A 9 10.00 -1.51 -12.86
N PRO A 10 11.20 -0.96 -13.23
CA PRO A 10 11.81 0.15 -12.49
C PRO A 10 10.88 1.37 -12.31
N GLU A 11 10.02 1.63 -13.29
CA GLU A 11 9.04 2.71 -13.23
C GLU A 11 7.98 2.48 -12.15
N ALA A 12 7.59 1.22 -11.91
CA ALA A 12 6.69 0.85 -10.82
C ALA A 12 7.35 1.09 -9.46
N ILE A 13 8.61 0.64 -9.31
CA ILE A 13 9.38 0.84 -8.08
C ILE A 13 9.45 2.32 -7.72
N LEU A 14 9.80 3.19 -8.66
CA LEU A 14 9.88 4.63 -8.42
C LEU A 14 8.54 5.25 -7.99
N LYS A 15 7.43 4.80 -8.60
CA LYS A 15 6.10 5.35 -8.30
C LYS A 15 5.53 4.84 -6.98
N CYS A 16 5.82 3.59 -6.61
CA CYS A 16 5.24 2.97 -5.43
C CYS A 16 6.07 3.25 -4.17
N ASN A 17 7.40 3.22 -4.24
CA ASN A 17 8.26 3.43 -3.07
C ASN A 17 8.19 4.85 -2.51
N ASN A 18 8.03 5.87 -3.34
CA ASN A 18 7.89 7.24 -2.86
C ASN A 18 6.41 7.61 -2.68
N LYS A 19 5.97 7.76 -1.43
CA LYS A 19 4.57 8.02 -1.08
C LYS A 19 4.03 9.37 -1.61
N VAL A 20 4.90 10.36 -1.82
CA VAL A 20 4.52 11.64 -2.46
C VAL A 20 4.20 11.37 -3.93
N TYR A 21 5.07 10.66 -4.64
CA TYR A 21 4.85 10.33 -6.03
C TYR A 21 3.60 9.46 -6.23
N LEU A 22 3.43 8.44 -5.37
CA LEU A 22 2.23 7.60 -5.39
C LEU A 22 0.95 8.42 -5.18
N ALA A 23 0.94 9.33 -4.20
CA ALA A 23 -0.21 10.20 -3.94
C ALA A 23 -0.58 11.05 -5.17
N GLU A 24 0.41 11.62 -5.85
CA GLU A 24 0.20 12.40 -7.08
C GLU A 24 -0.34 11.52 -8.23
N VAL A 25 0.20 10.31 -8.41
CA VAL A 25 -0.26 9.36 -9.45
C VAL A 25 -1.71 8.97 -9.20
N LEU A 26 -2.08 8.62 -7.96
CA LEU A 26 -3.43 8.23 -7.62
C LEU A 26 -4.41 9.41 -7.74
N ALA A 27 -4.01 10.61 -7.30
CA ALA A 27 -4.83 11.82 -7.41
C ALA A 27 -5.08 12.20 -8.88
N ALA A 28 -4.03 12.18 -9.72
CA ALA A 28 -4.16 12.48 -11.15
C ALA A 28 -5.07 11.48 -11.89
N ALA A 29 -5.13 10.23 -11.43
CA ALA A 29 -6.01 9.20 -11.96
C ALA A 29 -7.42 9.22 -11.35
N GLY A 30 -7.71 10.11 -10.40
CA GLY A 30 -8.99 10.18 -9.71
C GLY A 30 -9.30 8.95 -8.84
N ILE A 31 -8.26 8.27 -8.36
CA ILE A 31 -8.41 7.12 -7.47
C ILE A 31 -8.74 7.62 -6.05
N PRO A 32 -9.82 7.14 -5.42
CA PRO A 32 -10.14 7.53 -4.06
C PRO A 32 -9.03 7.11 -3.07
N THR A 33 -8.51 8.09 -2.34
CA THR A 33 -7.58 7.91 -1.22
C THR A 33 -8.14 8.60 0.02
N PRO A 34 -7.64 8.34 1.23
CA PRO A 34 -7.89 9.24 2.36
C PRO A 34 -7.47 10.66 2.01
N GLY A 35 -8.11 11.67 2.59
CA GLY A 35 -7.68 13.05 2.45
C GLY A 35 -6.17 13.14 2.69
N THR A 36 -5.43 13.68 1.73
CA THR A 36 -3.95 13.67 1.75
C THR A 36 -3.42 15.08 1.49
N LEU A 37 -2.44 15.49 2.28
CA LEU A 37 -1.69 16.74 2.11
C LEU A 37 -0.20 16.43 2.10
N ILE A 38 0.50 16.89 1.08
CA ILE A 38 1.96 16.91 1.04
C ILE A 38 2.39 18.13 1.86
N VAL A 39 3.13 17.88 2.94
CA VAL A 39 3.51 18.87 3.95
C VAL A 39 4.97 19.24 3.79
N HIS A 40 5.24 20.53 3.86
CA HIS A 40 6.57 21.13 3.97
C HIS A 40 6.55 22.23 5.03
N ALA A 41 7.68 22.86 5.32
CA ALA A 41 7.81 23.85 6.38
C ALA A 41 6.78 24.98 6.32
N ASP A 42 6.44 25.46 5.10
CA ASP A 42 5.60 26.65 4.90
C ASP A 42 4.08 26.38 4.90
N ASN A 43 3.64 25.09 4.88
CA ASN A 43 2.21 24.77 4.84
C ASN A 43 1.73 23.84 5.97
N ARG A 44 2.60 23.56 6.94
CA ARG A 44 2.33 22.64 8.05
C ARG A 44 1.11 23.05 8.91
N ASP A 45 0.83 24.33 9.00
CA ASP A 45 -0.31 24.91 9.70
C ASP A 45 -1.66 24.56 9.07
N GLN A 46 -1.67 24.21 7.78
CA GLN A 46 -2.88 23.84 7.05
C GLN A 46 -3.40 22.42 7.35
N VAL A 47 -2.59 21.57 8.01
CA VAL A 47 -2.92 20.16 8.21
C VAL A 47 -4.24 19.99 8.97
N VAL A 48 -4.39 20.70 10.10
CA VAL A 48 -5.59 20.59 10.94
C VAL A 48 -6.83 21.11 10.23
N ASP A 49 -6.71 22.21 9.52
CA ASP A 49 -7.83 22.83 8.81
C ASP A 49 -8.32 21.97 7.65
N ARG A 50 -7.40 21.27 6.97
CA ARG A 50 -7.72 20.44 5.80
C ARG A 50 -8.12 19.00 6.13
N LEU A 51 -7.49 18.41 7.14
CA LEU A 51 -7.64 16.98 7.42
C LEU A 51 -8.28 16.69 8.78
N GLY A 52 -8.28 17.65 9.68
CA GLY A 52 -8.73 17.44 11.06
C GLY A 52 -7.73 16.60 11.88
N LEU A 53 -8.18 16.18 13.06
CA LEU A 53 -7.45 15.26 13.95
C LEU A 53 -8.38 14.12 14.35
N PRO A 54 -7.88 12.89 14.54
CA PRO A 54 -6.47 12.50 14.39
C PRO A 54 -6.03 12.40 12.93
N VAL A 55 -4.73 12.56 12.69
CA VAL A 55 -4.10 12.49 11.37
C VAL A 55 -2.92 11.51 11.39
N VAL A 56 -2.68 10.85 10.27
CA VAL A 56 -1.53 9.95 10.06
C VAL A 56 -0.43 10.72 9.34
N LEU A 57 0.79 10.63 9.86
CA LEU A 57 1.98 11.24 9.28
C LEU A 57 2.90 10.13 8.77
N LYS A 58 3.48 10.33 7.59
CA LYS A 58 4.36 9.35 6.94
C LYS A 58 5.59 10.04 6.36
N LEU A 59 6.74 9.40 6.49
CA LEU A 59 7.92 9.72 5.69
C LEU A 59 7.67 9.34 4.22
N PRO A 60 8.16 10.13 3.24
CA PRO A 60 7.99 9.82 1.82
C PRO A 60 8.54 8.44 1.42
N ASP A 61 9.74 8.12 1.87
CA ASP A 61 10.47 6.91 1.51
C ASP A 61 10.56 5.97 2.73
N SER A 62 9.45 5.30 3.04
CA SER A 62 9.39 4.37 4.19
C SER A 62 8.58 3.13 3.84
N THR A 63 8.94 1.98 4.42
CA THR A 63 8.30 0.68 4.20
C THR A 63 7.92 0.02 5.53
N PHE A 64 7.08 -1.01 5.50
CA PHE A 64 6.69 -1.82 6.68
C PHE A 64 6.19 -1.01 7.87
N SER A 65 5.39 0.05 7.62
CA SER A 65 4.89 0.97 8.65
C SER A 65 5.97 1.71 9.45
N VAL A 66 7.25 1.58 9.10
CA VAL A 66 8.34 2.36 9.71
C VAL A 66 8.19 3.82 9.28
N GLY A 67 8.33 4.77 10.22
CA GLY A 67 8.14 6.19 9.92
C GLY A 67 6.68 6.61 9.70
N VAL A 68 5.71 5.74 10.05
CA VAL A 68 4.28 6.06 10.04
C VAL A 68 3.80 6.28 11.46
N THR A 69 3.29 7.47 11.76
CA THR A 69 2.82 7.85 13.09
C THR A 69 1.45 8.49 13.05
N LYS A 70 0.74 8.46 14.17
CA LYS A 70 -0.57 9.12 14.32
C LYS A 70 -0.47 10.27 15.34
N ALA A 71 -1.00 11.43 14.97
CA ALA A 71 -1.14 12.58 15.84
C ALA A 71 -2.61 12.80 16.18
N SER A 72 -2.92 12.82 17.47
CA SER A 72 -4.28 13.01 17.97
C SER A 72 -4.54 14.42 18.50
N THR A 73 -3.48 15.19 18.71
CA THR A 73 -3.52 16.59 19.19
C THR A 73 -2.64 17.47 18.32
N ALA A 74 -2.91 18.78 18.31
CA ALA A 74 -2.08 19.75 17.59
C ALA A 74 -0.63 19.78 18.10
N ARG A 75 -0.41 19.53 19.41
CA ARG A 75 0.93 19.43 19.97
C ARG A 75 1.68 18.21 19.40
N GLU A 76 1.07 17.02 19.45
CA GLU A 76 1.66 15.81 18.87
C GLU A 76 1.94 15.98 17.38
N LEU A 77 1.03 16.64 16.65
CA LEU A 77 1.20 16.92 15.23
C LEU A 77 2.48 17.74 15.00
N ASN A 78 2.68 18.82 15.73
CA ASN A 78 3.86 19.68 15.59
C ASN A 78 5.15 18.93 15.95
N GLU A 79 5.19 18.24 17.10
CA GLU A 79 6.35 17.47 17.55
C GLU A 79 6.77 16.39 16.50
N LYS A 80 5.78 15.71 15.90
CA LYS A 80 6.04 14.68 14.90
C LYS A 80 6.40 15.24 13.53
N LEU A 81 5.80 16.36 13.13
CA LEU A 81 6.20 17.04 11.90
C LEU A 81 7.61 17.61 12.01
N ASP A 82 7.99 18.17 13.17
CA ASP A 82 9.37 18.63 13.38
C ASP A 82 10.35 17.48 13.17
N ALA A 83 10.09 16.31 13.78
CA ALA A 83 10.97 15.16 13.63
C ALA A 83 11.05 14.65 12.18
N ILE A 84 9.93 14.62 11.43
CA ILE A 84 9.94 14.21 10.03
C ILE A 84 10.66 15.23 9.15
N LEU A 85 10.42 16.53 9.37
CA LEU A 85 10.99 17.60 8.57
C LEU A 85 12.48 17.88 8.87
N GLU A 86 13.02 17.34 9.99
CA GLU A 86 14.46 17.28 10.23
C GLU A 86 15.16 16.22 9.34
N GLU A 87 14.43 15.15 8.95
CA GLU A 87 14.96 14.04 8.15
C GLU A 87 14.65 14.19 6.65
N SER A 88 13.55 14.84 6.29
CA SER A 88 13.05 14.97 4.91
C SER A 88 12.46 16.34 4.67
N ASP A 89 12.65 16.90 3.47
CA ASP A 89 12.03 18.19 3.08
C ASP A 89 10.50 18.11 2.99
N LEU A 90 9.96 16.90 2.88
CA LEU A 90 8.53 16.64 2.73
C LEU A 90 8.05 15.59 3.76
N ALA A 91 6.79 15.74 4.16
CA ALA A 91 6.03 14.74 4.88
C ALA A 91 4.69 14.51 4.19
N ILE A 92 4.06 13.36 4.44
CA ILE A 92 2.67 13.13 4.06
C ILE A 92 1.82 13.18 5.32
N ALA A 93 0.81 14.06 5.32
CA ALA A 93 -0.28 14.03 6.27
C ALA A 93 -1.52 13.42 5.60
N GLN A 94 -2.15 12.46 6.27
CA GLN A 94 -3.28 11.72 5.70
C GLN A 94 -4.39 11.58 6.74
N GLU A 95 -5.64 11.74 6.30
CA GLU A 95 -6.84 11.48 7.09
C GLU A 95 -6.75 10.11 7.78
N TYR A 96 -7.02 10.05 9.08
CA TYR A 96 -7.11 8.79 9.79
C TYR A 96 -8.48 8.15 9.60
N ILE A 97 -8.52 6.98 8.96
CA ILE A 97 -9.73 6.18 8.79
C ILE A 97 -9.61 4.94 9.67
N PRO A 98 -10.38 4.85 10.80
CA PRO A 98 -10.35 3.68 11.66
C PRO A 98 -11.01 2.49 10.98
N THR A 99 -10.35 1.32 11.05
CA THR A 99 -10.83 0.02 10.56
C THR A 99 -10.35 -1.07 11.50
N ASP A 100 -11.06 -2.18 11.56
CA ASP A 100 -10.62 -3.37 12.28
C ASP A 100 -9.57 -4.16 11.48
N TYR A 101 -9.58 -4.01 10.15
CA TYR A 101 -8.64 -4.63 9.23
C TYR A 101 -8.45 -3.75 7.98
N ASP A 102 -7.36 -3.98 7.29
CA ASP A 102 -7.10 -3.46 5.95
C ASP A 102 -7.21 -4.59 4.92
N TRP A 103 -7.77 -4.29 3.76
CA TRP A 103 -7.72 -5.19 2.62
C TRP A 103 -6.34 -5.11 1.97
N ARG A 104 -5.80 -6.26 1.54
CA ARG A 104 -4.74 -6.34 0.55
C ARG A 104 -5.22 -7.18 -0.64
N ILE A 105 -5.27 -6.54 -1.80
CA ILE A 105 -5.59 -7.22 -3.05
C ILE A 105 -4.29 -7.40 -3.82
N GLY A 106 -3.90 -8.66 -4.03
CA GLY A 106 -2.80 -9.01 -4.93
C GLY A 106 -3.25 -8.89 -6.38
N VAL A 107 -2.46 -8.21 -7.19
CA VAL A 107 -2.74 -8.01 -8.63
C VAL A 107 -1.54 -8.41 -9.44
N LEU A 108 -1.69 -9.40 -10.31
CA LEU A 108 -0.65 -9.86 -11.24
C LEU A 108 -1.09 -9.56 -12.67
N ASP A 109 -0.26 -8.82 -13.41
CA ASP A 109 -0.51 -8.51 -14.83
C ASP A 109 -1.92 -7.91 -15.07
N GLY A 110 -2.35 -7.00 -14.18
CA GLY A 110 -3.65 -6.34 -14.21
C GLY A 110 -4.84 -7.23 -13.86
N LYS A 111 -4.62 -8.44 -13.33
CA LYS A 111 -5.67 -9.35 -12.87
C LYS A 111 -5.55 -9.59 -11.37
N PRO A 112 -6.68 -9.66 -10.64
CA PRO A 112 -6.65 -9.96 -9.23
C PRO A 112 -6.16 -11.40 -9.01
N LEU A 113 -5.29 -11.59 -8.03
CA LEU A 113 -4.62 -12.86 -7.74
C LEU A 113 -5.07 -13.45 -6.40
N TYR A 114 -5.09 -12.62 -5.35
CA TYR A 114 -5.52 -13.00 -4.01
C TYR A 114 -6.19 -11.83 -3.29
N ALA A 115 -6.95 -12.12 -2.24
CA ALA A 115 -7.57 -11.14 -1.37
C ALA A 115 -7.35 -11.53 0.08
N CYS A 116 -6.68 -10.64 0.84
CA CYS A 116 -6.42 -10.82 2.27
C CYS A 116 -7.02 -9.66 3.06
N LYS A 117 -7.50 -9.97 4.28
CA LYS A 117 -7.72 -9.00 5.34
C LYS A 117 -6.58 -9.13 6.33
N TYR A 118 -5.94 -8.02 6.63
CA TYR A 118 -4.95 -7.91 7.68
C TYR A 118 -5.55 -7.15 8.84
N PHE A 119 -5.79 -7.83 9.95
CA PHE A 119 -6.37 -7.21 11.14
C PHE A 119 -5.36 -6.32 11.86
N MET A 120 -5.87 -5.31 12.54
CA MET A 120 -5.02 -4.44 13.35
C MET A 120 -4.38 -5.24 14.48
N ALA A 121 -3.11 -4.97 14.77
CA ALA A 121 -2.41 -5.56 15.91
C ALA A 121 -3.17 -5.23 17.20
N ARG A 122 -3.15 -6.14 18.17
CA ARG A 122 -3.95 -6.06 19.37
C ARG A 122 -3.75 -4.74 20.11
N GLY A 123 -4.86 -3.99 20.29
CA GLY A 123 -4.83 -2.68 20.94
C GLY A 123 -4.08 -1.60 20.17
N HIS A 124 -3.81 -1.83 18.88
CA HIS A 124 -3.09 -0.89 18.01
C HIS A 124 -3.98 -0.47 16.82
N TRP A 125 -3.57 0.60 16.14
CA TRP A 125 -4.29 1.18 15.00
C TRP A 125 -3.66 0.83 13.63
N GLN A 126 -2.59 0.05 13.64
CA GLN A 126 -1.90 -0.50 12.46
C GLN A 126 -1.85 -2.02 12.55
N ILE A 127 -1.63 -2.66 11.41
CA ILE A 127 -1.43 -4.12 11.31
C ILE A 127 -0.13 -4.57 11.97
N TYR A 128 0.86 -3.66 12.11
CA TYR A 128 2.13 -3.90 12.81
C TYR A 128 2.24 -3.00 14.05
N ASN A 129 2.69 -3.56 15.15
CA ASN A 129 3.03 -2.85 16.39
C ASN A 129 4.47 -3.19 16.81
N TRP A 130 5.43 -2.59 16.13
CA TRP A 130 6.85 -2.81 16.41
C TRP A 130 7.29 -2.35 17.81
N GLY A 131 6.49 -1.54 18.47
CA GLY A 131 6.74 -1.07 19.85
C GLY A 131 6.31 -2.08 20.91
N SER A 132 5.62 -3.18 20.55
CA SER A 132 5.20 -4.19 21.52
C SER A 132 6.38 -5.06 21.96
N SER A 133 6.50 -5.24 23.27
CA SER A 133 7.47 -6.16 23.86
C SER A 133 7.08 -7.65 23.70
N SER A 134 5.81 -7.91 23.38
CA SER A 134 5.28 -9.27 23.13
C SER A 134 5.31 -9.56 21.64
N VAL A 135 6.02 -10.60 21.23
CA VAL A 135 6.09 -11.02 19.81
C VAL A 135 4.70 -11.33 19.25
N GLY A 136 3.80 -11.91 20.04
CA GLY A 136 2.43 -12.23 19.63
C GLY A 136 1.52 -11.02 19.44
N ASP A 137 1.91 -9.84 19.92
CA ASP A 137 1.15 -8.60 19.77
C ASP A 137 1.79 -7.65 18.73
N GLN A 138 2.86 -8.08 18.04
CA GLN A 138 3.54 -7.27 17.02
C GLN A 138 2.81 -7.25 15.68
N THR A 139 2.01 -8.27 15.40
CA THR A 139 1.21 -8.38 14.17
C THR A 139 -0.23 -8.71 14.52
N GLY A 140 -1.16 -8.23 13.70
CA GLY A 140 -2.55 -8.68 13.76
C GLY A 140 -2.74 -10.05 13.10
N ASP A 141 -3.95 -10.59 13.24
CA ASP A 141 -4.39 -11.79 12.51
C ASP A 141 -4.60 -11.47 11.03
N PHE A 142 -4.84 -12.52 10.24
CA PHE A 142 -5.18 -12.38 8.83
C PHE A 142 -6.31 -13.34 8.44
N GLU A 143 -6.99 -13.02 7.35
CA GLU A 143 -8.00 -13.87 6.71
C GLU A 143 -7.84 -13.77 5.20
N THR A 144 -7.50 -14.88 4.54
CA THR A 144 -7.40 -14.94 3.08
C THR A 144 -8.65 -15.57 2.51
N LEU A 145 -9.21 -14.92 1.51
CA LEU A 145 -10.48 -15.27 0.88
C LEU A 145 -10.28 -15.46 -0.63
N PRO A 146 -11.13 -16.29 -1.28
CA PRO A 146 -11.30 -16.22 -2.72
C PRO A 146 -11.60 -14.79 -3.16
N VAL A 147 -10.99 -14.34 -4.25
CA VAL A 147 -11.15 -12.94 -4.75
C VAL A 147 -12.62 -12.58 -4.96
N GLU A 148 -13.43 -13.54 -5.39
CA GLU A 148 -14.87 -13.39 -5.65
C GLU A 148 -15.69 -13.11 -4.37
N GLN A 149 -15.10 -13.37 -3.20
CA GLN A 149 -15.72 -13.07 -1.91
C GLN A 149 -15.31 -11.69 -1.35
N ALA A 150 -14.28 -11.06 -1.93
CA ALA A 150 -13.97 -9.68 -1.60
C ALA A 150 -15.03 -8.74 -2.19
N PRO A 151 -15.33 -7.60 -1.53
CA PRO A 151 -16.28 -6.64 -2.07
C PRO A 151 -15.85 -6.16 -3.46
N PRO A 152 -16.75 -6.18 -4.47
CA PRO A 152 -16.38 -5.81 -5.84
C PRO A 152 -15.74 -4.41 -5.95
N GLN A 153 -16.17 -3.44 -5.12
CA GLN A 153 -15.62 -2.09 -5.10
C GLN A 153 -14.16 -2.07 -4.62
N VAL A 154 -13.77 -2.98 -3.72
CA VAL A 154 -12.40 -3.08 -3.21
C VAL A 154 -11.48 -3.63 -4.32
N VAL A 155 -11.91 -4.70 -4.99
CA VAL A 155 -11.17 -5.29 -6.12
C VAL A 155 -11.05 -4.29 -7.27
N ASP A 156 -12.14 -3.60 -7.63
CA ASP A 156 -12.17 -2.60 -8.71
C ASP A 156 -11.23 -1.42 -8.39
N ALA A 157 -11.23 -0.92 -7.15
CA ALA A 157 -10.32 0.14 -6.72
C ALA A 157 -8.84 -0.29 -6.82
N ALA A 158 -8.52 -1.53 -6.42
CA ALA A 158 -7.17 -2.08 -6.55
C ALA A 158 -6.71 -2.16 -8.01
N LEU A 159 -7.56 -2.69 -8.90
CA LEU A 159 -7.26 -2.79 -10.33
C LEU A 159 -7.06 -1.41 -10.98
N LYS A 160 -7.89 -0.43 -10.62
CA LYS A 160 -7.72 0.95 -11.08
C LYS A 160 -6.43 1.58 -10.59
N ALA A 161 -6.05 1.36 -9.33
CA ALA A 161 -4.80 1.85 -8.77
C ALA A 161 -3.58 1.27 -9.51
N VAL A 162 -3.53 -0.05 -9.70
CA VAL A 162 -2.46 -0.69 -10.47
C VAL A 162 -2.41 -0.19 -11.92
N LYS A 163 -3.58 0.00 -12.56
CA LYS A 163 -3.64 0.59 -13.89
C LYS A 163 -3.07 2.00 -13.93
N ALA A 164 -3.25 2.80 -12.89
CA ALA A 164 -2.69 4.16 -12.78
C ALA A 164 -1.17 4.14 -12.64
N ILE A 165 -0.59 3.11 -11.99
CA ILE A 165 0.87 2.90 -11.97
C ILE A 165 1.40 2.74 -13.40
N GLY A 166 0.64 2.08 -14.28
CA GLY A 166 0.94 2.01 -15.70
C GLY A 166 2.13 1.12 -16.06
N ALA A 167 2.48 0.18 -15.19
CA ALA A 167 3.55 -0.78 -15.41
C ALA A 167 3.04 -2.20 -15.15
N PRO A 168 3.52 -3.20 -15.89
CA PRO A 168 3.22 -4.60 -15.59
C PRO A 168 4.00 -5.05 -14.36
N GLY A 169 3.47 -6.04 -13.64
CA GLY A 169 4.14 -6.59 -12.46
C GLY A 169 3.20 -7.29 -11.51
N LEU A 170 3.71 -7.52 -10.31
CA LEU A 170 2.96 -8.06 -9.17
C LEU A 170 2.83 -6.95 -8.12
N PHE A 171 1.60 -6.60 -7.80
CA PHE A 171 1.30 -5.52 -6.84
C PHE A 171 0.44 -6.03 -5.69
N GLY A 172 0.71 -5.53 -4.49
CA GLY A 172 -0.17 -5.62 -3.34
C GLY A 172 -0.81 -4.26 -3.08
N VAL A 173 -2.11 -4.14 -3.25
CA VAL A 173 -2.82 -2.88 -3.00
C VAL A 173 -3.47 -2.94 -1.64
N ASP A 174 -3.12 -1.99 -0.77
CA ASP A 174 -3.71 -1.86 0.55
C ASP A 174 -4.88 -0.87 0.52
N LEU A 175 -6.04 -1.29 1.03
CA LEU A 175 -7.27 -0.51 0.97
C LEU A 175 -8.01 -0.54 2.30
N LYS A 176 -8.72 0.55 2.57
CA LYS A 176 -9.76 0.61 3.60
C LYS A 176 -11.12 0.72 2.94
N ASP A 177 -12.10 -0.03 3.48
CA ASP A 177 -13.49 0.02 3.03
C ASP A 177 -14.41 0.22 4.23
N VAL A 178 -14.98 1.40 4.35
CA VAL A 178 -15.81 1.80 5.50
C VAL A 178 -17.03 2.57 5.04
N GLY A 179 -18.21 2.08 5.41
CA GLY A 179 -19.46 2.81 5.14
C GLY A 179 -19.75 3.05 3.66
N GLY A 180 -19.24 2.19 2.77
CA GLY A 180 -19.36 2.33 1.33
C GLY A 180 -18.31 3.25 0.68
N ARG A 181 -17.34 3.73 1.46
CA ARG A 181 -16.17 4.47 0.99
C ARG A 181 -14.97 3.56 0.95
N THR A 182 -14.52 3.21 -0.26
CA THR A 182 -13.29 2.45 -0.50
C THR A 182 -12.17 3.42 -0.83
N CYS A 183 -11.05 3.34 -0.09
CA CYS A 183 -9.87 4.20 -0.28
C CYS A 183 -8.61 3.36 -0.44
N VAL A 184 -7.80 3.66 -1.45
CA VAL A 184 -6.45 3.09 -1.60
C VAL A 184 -5.52 3.80 -0.62
N ILE A 185 -4.82 3.01 0.19
CA ILE A 185 -3.86 3.50 1.20
C ILE A 185 -2.44 3.47 0.62
N GLU A 186 -2.10 2.38 -0.07
CA GLU A 186 -0.77 2.14 -0.63
C GLU A 186 -0.85 1.14 -1.80
N VAL A 187 0.08 1.26 -2.72
CA VAL A 187 0.34 0.25 -3.76
C VAL A 187 1.77 -0.20 -3.56
N ASN A 188 1.94 -1.47 -3.19
CA ASN A 188 3.24 -2.07 -2.97
C ASN A 188 3.65 -2.83 -4.23
N GLU A 189 4.76 -2.46 -4.83
CA GLU A 189 5.50 -3.34 -5.73
C GLU A 189 6.23 -4.40 -4.91
N CYS A 190 6.52 -5.52 -5.51
CA CYS A 190 7.17 -6.63 -4.82
C CYS A 190 6.54 -6.95 -3.44
N PRO A 191 5.20 -7.13 -3.37
CA PRO A 191 4.53 -7.44 -2.11
C PRO A 191 5.07 -8.76 -1.57
N ASN A 192 5.18 -8.86 -0.23
CA ASN A 192 5.47 -10.14 0.40
C ASN A 192 4.35 -11.14 0.12
N ILE A 193 4.74 -12.39 -0.07
CA ILE A 193 3.86 -13.55 -0.17
C ILE A 193 4.39 -14.58 0.80
N ASP A 194 3.73 -14.70 1.93
CA ASP A 194 4.13 -15.60 3.01
C ASP A 194 3.34 -16.90 2.92
N HIS A 195 4.06 -18.01 3.05
CA HIS A 195 3.41 -19.32 3.07
C HIS A 195 2.46 -19.45 4.25
N GLY A 196 1.22 -19.87 3.94
CA GLY A 196 0.15 -19.98 4.93
C GLY A 196 -0.60 -18.67 5.18
N VAL A 197 -0.29 -17.60 4.42
CA VAL A 197 -0.98 -16.31 4.46
C VAL A 197 -1.65 -16.04 3.11
N GLU A 198 -0.95 -15.45 2.15
CA GLU A 198 -1.53 -15.10 0.84
C GLU A 198 -1.83 -16.32 -0.02
N ASP A 199 -1.15 -17.43 0.18
CA ASP A 199 -1.32 -18.66 -0.59
C ASP A 199 -2.42 -19.60 -0.06
N VAL A 200 -3.08 -19.27 1.06
CA VAL A 200 -4.06 -20.16 1.72
C VAL A 200 -5.16 -20.66 0.77
N VAL A 201 -5.64 -19.81 -0.13
CA VAL A 201 -6.73 -20.16 -1.06
C VAL A 201 -6.20 -20.87 -2.30
N LEU A 202 -5.12 -20.35 -2.90
CA LEU A 202 -4.61 -20.86 -4.17
C LEU A 202 -3.53 -21.94 -3.98
N GLY A 203 -2.88 -22.03 -2.83
CA GLY A 203 -1.77 -22.93 -2.60
C GLY A 203 -0.66 -22.74 -3.64
N ASP A 204 -0.14 -23.84 -4.19
CA ASP A 204 0.91 -23.82 -5.21
C ASP A 204 0.51 -23.08 -6.50
N GLU A 205 -0.79 -22.95 -6.79
CA GLU A 205 -1.25 -22.26 -8.00
C GLU A 205 -0.89 -20.76 -7.95
N LEU A 206 -0.84 -20.13 -6.77
CA LEU A 206 -0.39 -18.76 -6.65
C LEU A 206 1.02 -18.58 -7.22
N TYR A 207 1.94 -19.43 -6.82
CA TYR A 207 3.34 -19.40 -7.29
C TYR A 207 3.45 -19.76 -8.77
N ARG A 208 2.64 -20.71 -9.27
CA ARG A 208 2.59 -21.07 -10.68
C ARG A 208 2.12 -19.91 -11.56
N HIS A 209 1.17 -19.10 -11.09
CA HIS A 209 0.75 -17.89 -11.79
C HIS A 209 1.89 -16.88 -11.91
N ILE A 210 2.64 -16.65 -10.83
CA ILE A 210 3.75 -15.68 -10.79
C ILE A 210 4.90 -16.17 -11.69
N ILE A 211 5.32 -17.44 -11.55
CA ILE A 211 6.39 -18.01 -12.36
C ILE A 211 5.97 -18.09 -13.84
N GLY A 212 4.72 -18.46 -14.11
CA GLY A 212 4.16 -18.49 -15.46
C GLY A 212 4.12 -17.10 -16.11
N TYR A 213 3.87 -16.05 -15.33
CA TYR A 213 3.98 -14.67 -15.82
C TYR A 213 5.42 -14.35 -16.23
N LEU A 214 6.42 -14.63 -15.39
CA LEU A 214 7.83 -14.42 -15.70
C LEU A 214 8.28 -15.20 -16.93
N LEU A 215 7.86 -16.45 -17.05
CA LEU A 215 8.17 -17.30 -18.20
C LEU A 215 7.65 -16.68 -19.50
N ARG A 216 6.38 -16.25 -19.53
CA ARG A 216 5.83 -15.54 -20.69
C ARG A 216 6.61 -14.28 -21.05
N GLN A 217 7.09 -13.51 -20.07
CA GLN A 217 7.90 -12.32 -20.32
C GLN A 217 9.25 -12.68 -20.97
N VAL A 218 9.87 -13.78 -20.56
CA VAL A 218 11.11 -14.30 -21.16
C VAL A 218 10.86 -14.75 -22.59
N GLU A 219 9.84 -15.58 -22.83
CA GLU A 219 9.49 -16.11 -24.15
C GLU A 219 9.18 -15.00 -25.16
N GLN A 220 8.42 -13.97 -24.75
CA GLN A 220 8.11 -12.82 -25.60
C GLN A 220 9.36 -12.01 -26.00
N ARG A 221 10.39 -11.98 -25.15
CA ARG A 221 11.64 -11.30 -25.45
C ARG A 221 12.52 -12.11 -26.39
N ILE A 222 12.64 -13.42 -26.18
CA ILE A 222 13.39 -14.31 -27.06
C ILE A 222 12.78 -14.29 -28.47
N GLY A 223 11.44 -14.37 -28.58
CA GLY A 223 10.75 -14.33 -29.88
C GLY A 223 10.85 -12.99 -30.62
N LYS A 224 11.23 -11.89 -29.96
CA LYS A 224 11.50 -10.59 -30.61
C LYS A 224 12.93 -10.45 -31.15
N HIS A 225 13.82 -11.35 -30.77
CA HIS A 225 15.22 -11.35 -31.18
C HIS A 225 15.55 -12.49 -32.16
N ALA A 226 14.57 -13.35 -32.49
CA ALA A 226 14.64 -14.39 -33.52
C ALA A 226 13.97 -13.89 -34.80
#